data_4c984d7abb04f1d468741b17667f8448
#
_entry.id   4c984d7abb04f1d468741b17667f8448
#
_cell.length_a   1.000
_cell.length_b   1.000
_cell.length_c   1.000
_cell.angle_alpha   90.00
_cell.angle_beta   90.00
_cell.angle_gamma   90.00
#
_symmetry.space_group_name_H-M   'P 1'
#
loop_
_entity.id
_entity.type
_entity.pdbx_description
1 polymer ?
#
loop_
_entity_poly.entity_id
_entity_poly.type
_entity_poly.pdbx_seq_one_letter_code
_entity_poly.pdbx_strand_id
1 'polypeptide(L)'
;MHAHRLGILCFSVLSLVACSQETPVASSASQEPATAAVAADVPAPDGAAGATAAYTPAAASPAEEGPLYESELLLNTHQLITDGKRSGEGYFSADGNRLIYQAEVEGDNPFYQIFVRDLVAGTTSRVSPGIGLTTCSWIHPTQDLVLFSSTHDDPDAVGKQQREIAMRASAVQRGYAWDYDEHYEIYQANTDGGGLVNLSNARGYDAEGSYSSDGQTIIFASNREAYNRPLSQAEQRLFEDDASYFMDLYLMDADGGNVRQLTQSPGYDGGPFFSADNQQIVWRRFNPDGNSAEIWTMNADGTNQRQLTDSAMVSWGPYFHPSGDYIIYSSNVLGHANFELFMVDTLGEHAPVRVTNTEGTDILPVFSPTGDKMAWSSTRTADGTSQIFMADWNHARALDLLGQ
;
A
#
# COMPACT_ATOMS: atom_id res chain seq x y z
N MET A 1 -17.47 29.41 -6.40
CA MET A 1 -16.83 28.69 -5.31
C MET A 1 -16.53 27.31 -5.85
N HIS A 2 -15.36 27.12 -6.44
CA HIS A 2 -14.93 25.87 -7.04
C HIS A 2 -13.88 25.27 -6.11
N ALA A 3 -14.25 24.22 -5.43
CA ALA A 3 -13.31 23.43 -4.65
C ALA A 3 -12.56 22.52 -5.62
N HIS A 4 -11.29 22.79 -5.87
CA HIS A 4 -10.37 21.83 -6.45
C HIS A 4 -10.01 20.84 -5.33
N ARG A 5 -10.58 19.66 -5.39
CA ARG A 5 -10.16 18.53 -4.56
C ARG A 5 -8.96 17.89 -5.25
N LEU A 6 -7.78 18.13 -4.73
CA LEU A 6 -6.61 17.27 -4.97
C LEU A 6 -6.70 16.12 -3.97
N GLY A 7 -7.06 14.94 -4.43
CA GLY A 7 -7.07 13.74 -3.59
C GLY A 7 -5.78 12.98 -3.78
N ILE A 8 -5.17 12.56 -2.70
CA ILE A 8 -4.05 11.61 -2.70
C ILE A 8 -4.51 10.30 -3.34
N LEU A 9 -3.75 9.81 -4.32
CA LEU A 9 -4.03 8.57 -5.04
C LEU A 9 -3.63 7.36 -4.18
N CYS A 10 -4.55 6.82 -3.40
CA CYS A 10 -4.45 5.45 -2.90
C CYS A 10 -5.27 4.54 -3.82
N PHE A 11 -4.64 3.53 -4.42
CA PHE A 11 -5.27 2.71 -5.44
C PHE A 11 -6.04 1.52 -4.87
N SER A 12 -7.36 1.53 -5.05
CA SER A 12 -8.06 0.28 -5.34
C SER A 12 -8.07 0.12 -6.86
N VAL A 13 -7.59 -0.98 -7.38
CA VAL A 13 -7.43 -1.23 -8.81
C VAL A 13 -8.76 -1.09 -9.54
N LEU A 14 -8.84 -0.17 -10.48
CA LEU A 14 -10.04 0.17 -11.24
C LEU A 14 -10.05 -0.51 -12.60
N SER A 15 -11.21 -1.03 -12.98
CA SER A 15 -11.51 -1.47 -14.32
C SER A 15 -11.68 -0.25 -15.23
N LEU A 16 -10.78 -0.06 -16.20
CA LEU A 16 -10.95 0.87 -17.31
C LEU A 16 -11.62 0.14 -18.47
N VAL A 17 -12.89 0.43 -18.72
CA VAL A 17 -13.53 0.13 -19.99
C VAL A 17 -13.19 1.26 -20.96
N ALA A 18 -12.40 0.95 -21.98
CA ALA A 18 -12.12 1.86 -23.08
C ALA A 18 -13.37 2.01 -23.97
N CYS A 19 -13.86 3.23 -24.11
CA CYS A 19 -14.75 3.59 -25.22
C CYS A 19 -14.13 4.76 -25.96
N SER A 20 -13.71 4.48 -27.19
CA SER A 20 -13.22 5.45 -28.17
C SER A 20 -14.40 6.27 -28.76
N GLN A 21 -14.30 7.59 -28.82
CA GLN A 21 -14.52 8.39 -30.03
C GLN A 21 -14.46 9.91 -29.84
N GLU A 22 -13.60 10.49 -30.65
CA GLU A 22 -13.66 11.76 -31.39
C GLU A 22 -13.69 13.13 -30.70
N THR A 23 -12.63 13.87 -31.04
CA THR A 23 -12.42 15.32 -30.87
C THR A 23 -13.37 16.17 -31.73
N PRO A 24 -13.60 17.48 -31.37
CA PRO A 24 -12.87 18.51 -32.10
C PRO A 24 -12.43 19.78 -31.31
N VAL A 25 -11.22 20.18 -31.62
CA VAL A 25 -10.64 21.49 -31.97
C VAL A 25 -11.16 22.80 -31.35
N ALA A 26 -10.20 23.45 -30.64
CA ALA A 26 -9.75 24.84 -30.59
C ALA A 26 -10.67 25.97 -30.05
N SER A 27 -10.11 26.73 -29.11
CA SER A 27 -9.76 28.14 -29.31
C SER A 27 -9.04 28.75 -28.10
N SER A 28 -7.99 29.47 -28.41
CA SER A 28 -7.08 30.30 -27.62
C SER A 28 -7.76 31.39 -26.76
N ALA A 29 -7.18 31.69 -25.61
CA ALA A 29 -6.78 33.07 -25.25
C ALA A 29 -5.98 33.12 -23.95
N SER A 30 -4.87 33.78 -24.07
CA SER A 30 -3.89 34.28 -23.10
C SER A 30 -4.46 35.10 -21.94
N GLN A 31 -3.83 35.00 -20.75
CA GLN A 31 -3.23 36.13 -20.02
C GLN A 31 -2.69 35.70 -18.65
N GLU A 32 -1.39 35.89 -18.46
CA GLU A 32 -0.70 36.15 -17.19
C GLU A 32 -0.93 37.61 -16.74
N PRO A 33 -0.43 38.12 -15.56
CA PRO A 33 0.37 37.52 -14.49
C PRO A 33 0.07 38.00 -13.06
N ALA A 34 0.85 37.46 -12.11
CA ALA A 34 1.38 38.05 -10.86
C ALA A 34 0.44 38.16 -9.65
N THR A 35 0.87 37.70 -8.49
CA THR A 35 1.80 38.39 -7.59
C THR A 35 2.16 37.54 -6.39
N ALA A 36 3.38 37.70 -5.92
CA ALA A 36 4.01 37.09 -4.76
C ALA A 36 3.20 37.28 -3.47
N ALA A 37 3.15 36.24 -2.64
CA ALA A 37 2.79 36.36 -1.24
C ALA A 37 3.91 35.75 -0.37
N VAL A 38 4.28 36.55 0.56
CA VAL A 38 5.33 36.59 1.55
C VAL A 38 5.37 35.30 2.40
N ALA A 39 6.56 34.70 2.50
CA ALA A 39 6.88 33.68 3.50
C ALA A 39 6.84 34.29 4.90
N ALA A 40 6.04 33.70 5.79
CA ALA A 40 6.10 33.99 7.21
C ALA A 40 6.96 32.91 7.90
N ASP A 41 8.07 33.36 8.49
CA ASP A 41 8.95 32.62 9.37
C ASP A 41 8.15 31.99 10.54
N VAL A 42 8.18 30.68 10.66
CA VAL A 42 7.80 29.95 11.88
C VAL A 42 9.07 29.34 12.45
N PRO A 43 9.48 29.64 13.68
CA PRO A 43 10.67 29.08 14.27
C PRO A 43 10.48 27.59 14.62
N ALA A 44 11.45 26.77 14.23
CA ALA A 44 11.54 25.36 14.59
C ALA A 44 11.78 25.19 16.11
N PRO A 45 11.22 24.12 16.73
CA PRO A 45 11.58 23.79 18.11
C PRO A 45 12.97 23.14 18.16
N ASP A 46 13.81 23.67 19.03
CA ASP A 46 15.13 23.13 19.37
C ASP A 46 15.04 21.75 20.02
N GLY A 47 15.83 20.81 19.51
CA GLY A 47 16.28 19.68 20.29
C GLY A 47 16.15 18.29 19.67
N ALA A 48 17.09 17.90 18.82
CA ALA A 48 17.84 16.64 18.84
C ALA A 48 18.78 16.59 17.63
N ALA A 49 20.04 16.91 17.84
CA ALA A 49 21.09 16.77 16.82
C ALA A 49 21.48 15.28 16.70
N GLY A 50 20.82 14.55 15.82
CA GLY A 50 21.36 13.34 15.21
C GLY A 50 21.88 13.70 13.84
N ALA A 51 23.19 13.56 13.60
CA ALA A 51 23.81 13.85 12.33
C ALA A 51 23.25 12.90 11.25
N THR A 52 22.29 13.38 10.47
CA THR A 52 21.92 12.76 9.21
C THR A 52 23.01 13.06 8.21
N ALA A 53 23.80 12.04 7.84
CA ALA A 53 24.59 12.11 6.63
C ALA A 53 23.63 12.34 5.46
N ALA A 54 23.70 13.50 4.82
CA ALA A 54 22.92 13.80 3.64
C ALA A 54 23.36 12.85 2.51
N TYR A 55 22.54 11.82 2.29
CA TYR A 55 22.60 11.03 1.07
C TYR A 55 22.03 11.89 -0.05
N THR A 56 22.80 12.09 -1.11
CA THR A 56 22.32 12.70 -2.35
C THR A 56 22.03 11.52 -3.28
N PRO A 57 20.76 11.14 -3.52
CA PRO A 57 20.45 10.10 -4.49
C PRO A 57 20.95 10.52 -5.88
N ALA A 58 21.42 9.56 -6.66
CA ALA A 58 21.68 9.80 -8.08
C ALA A 58 20.35 10.18 -8.72
N ALA A 59 20.24 11.38 -9.27
CA ALA A 59 19.03 11.88 -9.91
C ALA A 59 18.60 10.87 -11.00
N ALA A 60 17.50 10.16 -10.76
CA ALA A 60 16.88 9.34 -11.77
C ALA A 60 16.29 10.27 -12.84
N SER A 61 16.90 10.30 -14.01
CA SER A 61 16.25 10.83 -15.21
C SER A 61 14.95 10.08 -15.45
N PRO A 62 13.88 10.71 -16.04
CA PRO A 62 12.67 10.00 -16.41
C PRO A 62 13.09 8.75 -17.20
N ALA A 63 12.60 7.59 -16.75
CA ALA A 63 13.04 6.31 -17.25
C ALA A 63 12.84 6.23 -18.76
N GLU A 64 13.92 6.28 -19.54
CA GLU A 64 13.91 5.70 -20.87
C GLU A 64 13.51 4.23 -20.73
N GLU A 65 12.73 3.70 -21.67
CA GLU A 65 12.40 2.27 -21.69
C GLU A 65 13.70 1.46 -21.66
N GLY A 66 14.09 1.06 -20.47
CA GLY A 66 15.26 0.22 -20.25
C GLY A 66 15.04 -1.20 -20.76
N PRO A 67 16.05 -2.06 -20.71
CA PRO A 67 15.90 -3.46 -21.09
C PRO A 67 14.75 -4.12 -20.33
N LEU A 68 14.01 -5.00 -20.99
CA LEU A 68 12.85 -5.71 -20.44
C LEU A 68 13.29 -7.07 -19.92
N TYR A 69 13.17 -7.29 -18.60
CA TYR A 69 13.66 -8.48 -17.92
C TYR A 69 12.56 -9.41 -17.40
N GLU A 70 11.28 -9.10 -17.65
CA GLU A 70 10.16 -9.85 -17.06
C GLU A 70 10.27 -11.36 -17.30
N SER A 71 10.53 -11.77 -18.53
CA SER A 71 10.65 -13.21 -18.88
C SER A 71 11.89 -13.91 -18.30
N GLU A 72 12.86 -13.14 -17.81
CA GLU A 72 14.06 -13.66 -17.16
C GLU A 72 13.89 -13.76 -15.64
N LEU A 73 13.05 -12.90 -15.07
CA LEU A 73 12.78 -12.77 -13.64
C LEU A 73 11.56 -13.58 -13.20
N LEU A 74 10.47 -13.54 -14.00
CA LEU A 74 9.18 -14.15 -13.71
C LEU A 74 8.94 -15.38 -14.59
N LEU A 75 9.20 -16.56 -14.05
CA LEU A 75 9.02 -17.81 -14.77
C LEU A 75 7.67 -18.43 -14.40
N ASN A 76 7.04 -19.12 -15.36
CA ASN A 76 5.77 -19.82 -15.12
C ASN A 76 4.63 -18.91 -14.59
N THR A 77 4.60 -17.65 -15.04
CA THR A 77 3.57 -16.67 -14.63
C THR A 77 2.17 -17.19 -14.92
N HIS A 78 1.29 -17.13 -13.93
CA HIS A 78 -0.10 -17.55 -14.05
C HIS A 78 -1.01 -16.78 -13.08
N GLN A 79 -2.28 -16.66 -13.44
CA GLN A 79 -3.30 -16.12 -12.55
C GLN A 79 -3.58 -17.12 -11.42
N LEU A 80 -3.38 -16.69 -10.16
CA LEU A 80 -3.55 -17.55 -8.99
C LEU A 80 -4.99 -17.52 -8.49
N ILE A 81 -5.61 -16.35 -8.44
CA ILE A 81 -7.00 -16.17 -8.01
C ILE A 81 -7.86 -15.94 -9.23
N THR A 82 -8.84 -16.80 -9.43
CA THR A 82 -9.79 -16.79 -10.55
C THR A 82 -11.23 -16.59 -10.12
N ASP A 83 -11.47 -16.61 -8.82
CA ASP A 83 -12.82 -16.51 -8.23
C ASP A 83 -13.08 -15.06 -7.78
N GLY A 84 -14.33 -14.61 -7.90
CA GLY A 84 -14.75 -13.27 -7.53
C GLY A 84 -14.62 -12.25 -8.67
N LYS A 85 -15.05 -11.02 -8.41
CA LYS A 85 -15.02 -9.92 -9.39
C LYS A 85 -13.62 -9.35 -9.55
N ARG A 86 -12.92 -9.17 -8.45
CA ARG A 86 -11.54 -8.68 -8.40
C ARG A 86 -10.86 -9.13 -7.12
N SER A 87 -9.56 -9.29 -7.18
CA SER A 87 -8.73 -9.59 -6.01
C SER A 87 -7.45 -8.77 -6.04
N GLY A 88 -6.81 -8.66 -4.89
CA GLY A 88 -5.54 -7.94 -4.75
C GLY A 88 -4.94 -8.12 -3.37
N GLU A 89 -3.76 -7.57 -3.18
CA GLU A 89 -3.07 -7.51 -1.90
C GLU A 89 -3.02 -8.86 -1.17
N GLY A 90 -2.15 -9.74 -1.62
CA GLY A 90 -2.04 -11.10 -1.07
C GLY A 90 -0.68 -11.31 -0.40
N TYR A 91 -0.68 -12.02 0.74
CA TYR A 91 0.52 -12.31 1.54
C TYR A 91 0.61 -13.80 1.88
N PHE A 92 1.81 -14.37 1.74
CA PHE A 92 2.03 -15.78 2.05
C PHE A 92 2.05 -16.05 3.55
N SER A 93 1.60 -17.25 3.95
CA SER A 93 1.91 -17.80 5.28
C SER A 93 3.41 -18.11 5.41
N ALA A 94 3.91 -18.19 6.65
CA ALA A 94 5.33 -18.46 6.90
C ALA A 94 5.83 -19.81 6.35
N ASP A 95 4.94 -20.78 6.16
CA ASP A 95 5.25 -22.07 5.52
C ASP A 95 5.10 -22.05 3.99
N GLY A 96 4.63 -20.94 3.41
CA GLY A 96 4.39 -20.79 1.97
C GLY A 96 3.21 -21.57 1.41
N ASN A 97 2.41 -22.23 2.25
CA ASN A 97 1.33 -23.11 1.80
C ASN A 97 -0.04 -22.43 1.72
N ARG A 98 -0.16 -21.22 2.27
CA ARG A 98 -1.40 -20.43 2.23
C ARG A 98 -1.10 -19.01 1.73
N LEU A 99 -2.11 -18.40 1.13
CA LEU A 99 -2.13 -16.97 0.78
C LEU A 99 -3.36 -16.33 1.41
N ILE A 100 -3.19 -15.27 2.21
CA ILE A 100 -4.28 -14.41 2.65
C ILE A 100 -4.37 -13.23 1.68
N TYR A 101 -5.59 -12.84 1.31
CA TYR A 101 -5.79 -11.79 0.31
C TYR A 101 -7.15 -11.14 0.44
N GLN A 102 -7.31 -9.99 -0.17
CA GLN A 102 -8.59 -9.31 -0.28
C GLN A 102 -9.24 -9.57 -1.64
N ALA A 103 -10.56 -9.77 -1.63
CA ALA A 103 -11.35 -9.92 -2.86
C ALA A 103 -12.75 -9.32 -2.71
N GLU A 104 -13.27 -8.78 -3.83
CA GLU A 104 -14.67 -8.48 -4.00
C GLU A 104 -15.35 -9.67 -4.66
N VAL A 105 -16.33 -10.26 -3.97
CA VAL A 105 -17.10 -11.37 -4.49
C VAL A 105 -18.55 -10.93 -4.77
N GLU A 106 -19.33 -11.76 -5.47
CA GLU A 106 -20.74 -11.50 -5.63
C GLU A 106 -21.46 -11.61 -4.28
N GLY A 107 -22.44 -10.74 -4.06
CA GLY A 107 -23.21 -10.69 -2.83
C GLY A 107 -23.62 -9.28 -2.42
N ASP A 108 -24.05 -9.13 -1.17
CA ASP A 108 -24.58 -7.88 -0.64
C ASP A 108 -23.51 -6.89 -0.15
N ASN A 109 -22.26 -7.31 -0.05
CA ASN A 109 -21.16 -6.42 0.33
C ASN A 109 -20.36 -6.01 -0.91
N PRO A 110 -20.38 -4.71 -1.30
CA PRO A 110 -19.66 -4.21 -2.46
C PRO A 110 -18.17 -3.94 -2.19
N PHE A 111 -17.71 -4.12 -0.95
CA PHE A 111 -16.34 -3.86 -0.54
C PHE A 111 -15.50 -5.15 -0.52
N TYR A 112 -14.19 -5.01 -0.52
CA TYR A 112 -13.30 -6.13 -0.30
C TYR A 112 -13.61 -6.85 1.00
N GLN A 113 -13.42 -8.17 0.96
CA GLN A 113 -13.43 -9.06 2.10
C GLN A 113 -12.15 -9.87 2.10
N ILE A 114 -11.77 -10.41 3.27
CA ILE A 114 -10.52 -11.15 3.43
C ILE A 114 -10.76 -12.65 3.31
N PHE A 115 -9.90 -13.29 2.53
CA PHE A 115 -9.92 -14.73 2.25
C PHE A 115 -8.56 -15.36 2.50
N VAL A 116 -8.56 -16.62 2.90
CA VAL A 116 -7.36 -17.47 2.94
C VAL A 116 -7.51 -18.56 1.88
N ARG A 117 -6.53 -18.66 1.00
CA ARG A 117 -6.36 -19.72 0.00
C ARG A 117 -5.34 -20.71 0.47
N ASP A 118 -5.73 -21.97 0.57
CA ASP A 118 -4.78 -23.08 0.70
C ASP A 118 -4.21 -23.40 -0.68
N LEU A 119 -2.92 -23.20 -0.85
CA LEU A 119 -2.23 -23.36 -2.14
C LEU A 119 -1.98 -24.85 -2.48
N VAL A 120 -2.03 -25.73 -1.49
CA VAL A 120 -1.85 -27.18 -1.67
C VAL A 120 -3.19 -27.83 -1.98
N ALA A 121 -4.22 -27.57 -1.16
CA ALA A 121 -5.56 -28.15 -1.35
C ALA A 121 -6.37 -27.43 -2.43
N GLY A 122 -6.01 -26.19 -2.78
CA GLY A 122 -6.75 -25.38 -3.74
C GLY A 122 -8.09 -24.85 -3.20
N THR A 123 -8.31 -24.84 -1.89
CA THR A 123 -9.53 -24.36 -1.26
C THR A 123 -9.42 -22.94 -0.76
N THR A 124 -10.53 -22.21 -0.74
CA THR A 124 -10.59 -20.83 -0.27
C THR A 124 -11.67 -20.68 0.79
N SER A 125 -11.39 -19.95 1.87
CA SER A 125 -12.34 -19.60 2.93
C SER A 125 -12.28 -18.11 3.26
N ARG A 126 -13.44 -17.49 3.52
CA ARG A 126 -13.51 -16.11 4.02
C ARG A 126 -13.24 -16.11 5.51
N VAL A 127 -12.42 -15.16 5.98
CA VAL A 127 -12.08 -14.97 7.39
C VAL A 127 -12.63 -13.66 7.97
N SER A 128 -12.95 -12.68 7.13
CA SER A 128 -13.60 -11.43 7.56
C SER A 128 -15.10 -11.61 7.81
N PRO A 129 -15.73 -10.73 8.63
CA PRO A 129 -17.15 -10.85 9.00
C PRO A 129 -18.15 -10.78 7.84
N GLY A 130 -17.78 -10.18 6.70
CA GLY A 130 -18.65 -9.98 5.56
C GLY A 130 -19.49 -8.70 5.63
N ILE A 131 -19.21 -7.83 6.59
CA ILE A 131 -19.84 -6.53 6.80
C ILE A 131 -18.74 -5.47 6.81
N GLY A 132 -19.05 -4.27 6.31
CA GLY A 132 -18.11 -3.13 6.26
C GLY A 132 -17.02 -3.32 5.22
N LEU A 133 -16.07 -2.39 5.25
CA LEU A 133 -14.85 -2.44 4.46
C LEU A 133 -13.82 -3.31 5.19
N THR A 134 -13.04 -4.09 4.44
CA THR A 134 -11.88 -4.79 4.99
C THR A 134 -10.70 -4.68 4.04
N THR A 135 -9.50 -4.63 4.58
CA THR A 135 -8.26 -4.50 3.81
C THR A 135 -7.05 -5.00 4.60
N CYS A 136 -5.90 -5.10 3.95
CA CYS A 136 -4.57 -5.22 4.56
C CYS A 136 -4.51 -6.35 5.60
N SER A 137 -4.40 -7.57 5.13
CA SER A 137 -4.46 -8.76 5.97
C SER A 137 -3.10 -9.45 6.08
N TRP A 138 -2.91 -10.26 7.14
CA TRP A 138 -1.69 -11.02 7.37
C TRP A 138 -1.97 -12.34 8.06
N ILE A 139 -1.16 -13.38 7.82
CA ILE A 139 -1.21 -14.65 8.57
C ILE A 139 -0.14 -14.61 9.65
N HIS A 140 -0.53 -14.92 10.89
CA HIS A 140 0.43 -15.04 11.99
C HIS A 140 1.48 -16.12 11.70
N PRO A 141 2.78 -15.84 11.88
CA PRO A 141 3.83 -16.74 11.39
C PRO A 141 3.88 -18.11 12.09
N THR A 142 3.40 -18.21 13.33
CA THR A 142 3.52 -19.44 14.15
C THR A 142 2.22 -19.93 14.76
N GLN A 143 1.13 -19.14 14.68
CA GLN A 143 -0.18 -19.49 15.26
C GLN A 143 -1.23 -19.55 14.16
N ASP A 144 -2.34 -20.22 14.41
CA ASP A 144 -3.47 -20.30 13.47
C ASP A 144 -4.38 -19.08 13.59
N LEU A 145 -3.76 -17.90 13.41
CA LEU A 145 -4.38 -16.59 13.52
C LEU A 145 -4.15 -15.78 12.25
N VAL A 146 -5.04 -14.85 12.00
CA VAL A 146 -4.95 -13.83 10.95
C VAL A 146 -5.16 -12.45 11.52
N LEU A 147 -4.59 -11.46 10.85
CA LEU A 147 -4.74 -10.03 11.10
C LEU A 147 -5.43 -9.41 9.89
N PHE A 148 -6.32 -8.45 10.10
CA PHE A 148 -6.87 -7.62 9.04
C PHE A 148 -7.47 -6.33 9.59
N SER A 149 -7.56 -5.32 8.73
CA SER A 149 -8.21 -4.06 9.07
C SER A 149 -9.66 -4.06 8.61
N SER A 150 -10.59 -3.55 9.43
CA SER A 150 -12.01 -3.62 9.14
C SER A 150 -12.81 -2.50 9.81
N THR A 151 -13.91 -2.11 9.16
CA THR A 151 -14.92 -1.19 9.70
C THR A 151 -16.23 -1.89 10.09
N HIS A 152 -16.18 -3.21 10.33
CA HIS A 152 -17.43 -3.98 10.56
C HIS A 152 -18.16 -3.59 11.85
N ASP A 153 -17.45 -3.01 12.83
CA ASP A 153 -18.01 -2.48 14.08
C ASP A 153 -18.53 -1.04 13.96
N ASP A 154 -18.36 -0.39 12.80
CA ASP A 154 -18.99 0.91 12.54
C ASP A 154 -20.53 0.74 12.61
N PRO A 155 -21.22 1.53 13.45
CA PRO A 155 -22.68 1.50 13.54
C PRO A 155 -23.40 1.72 12.21
N ASP A 156 -22.73 2.38 11.23
CA ASP A 156 -23.29 2.65 9.90
C ASP A 156 -22.68 1.77 8.78
N ALA A 157 -21.94 0.71 9.11
CA ALA A 157 -21.30 -0.15 8.12
C ALA A 157 -22.26 -0.65 7.04
N VAL A 158 -23.43 -1.15 7.43
CA VAL A 158 -24.47 -1.62 6.50
C VAL A 158 -25.06 -0.47 5.68
N GLY A 159 -25.24 0.71 6.29
CA GLY A 159 -25.69 1.90 5.57
C GLY A 159 -24.67 2.35 4.51
N LYS A 160 -23.38 2.28 4.80
CA LYS A 160 -22.30 2.54 3.84
C LYS A 160 -22.32 1.55 2.68
N GLN A 161 -22.51 0.25 2.95
CA GLN A 161 -22.67 -0.78 1.90
C GLN A 161 -23.84 -0.47 0.96
N GLN A 162 -25.01 -0.14 1.51
CA GLN A 162 -26.19 0.19 0.71
C GLN A 162 -25.99 1.43 -0.15
N ARG A 163 -25.34 2.46 0.38
CA ARG A 163 -25.03 3.67 -0.39
C ARG A 163 -24.06 3.38 -1.54
N GLU A 164 -23.04 2.57 -1.30
CA GLU A 164 -22.10 2.15 -2.34
C GLU A 164 -22.77 1.34 -3.45
N ILE A 165 -23.64 0.38 -3.10
CA ILE A 165 -24.43 -0.40 -4.07
C ILE A 165 -25.31 0.54 -4.91
N ALA A 166 -26.03 1.46 -4.26
CA ALA A 166 -26.87 2.42 -4.96
C ALA A 166 -26.08 3.35 -5.89
N MET A 167 -24.90 3.77 -5.46
CA MET A 167 -24.01 4.61 -6.23
C MET A 167 -23.45 3.87 -7.46
N ARG A 168 -22.99 2.62 -7.32
CA ARG A 168 -22.53 1.78 -8.45
C ARG A 168 -23.63 1.50 -9.47
N ALA A 169 -24.90 1.40 -9.02
CA ALA A 169 -26.06 1.24 -9.89
C ALA A 169 -26.45 2.55 -10.59
N SER A 170 -25.95 3.69 -10.16
CA SER A 170 -26.23 4.99 -10.77
C SER A 170 -25.33 5.22 -12.00
N ALA A 171 -25.80 6.08 -12.95
CA ALA A 171 -25.00 6.47 -14.12
C ALA A 171 -23.88 7.49 -13.77
N VAL A 172 -23.69 7.82 -12.50
CA VAL A 172 -22.67 8.76 -12.04
C VAL A 172 -21.32 8.05 -11.97
N GLN A 173 -20.43 8.39 -12.88
CA GLN A 173 -19.03 7.95 -12.79
C GLN A 173 -18.36 8.68 -11.64
N ARG A 174 -17.89 7.94 -10.66
CA ARG A 174 -17.05 8.44 -9.59
C ARG A 174 -15.60 8.39 -10.06
N GLY A 175 -14.89 9.52 -9.93
CA GLY A 175 -13.43 9.51 -9.92
C GLY A 175 -12.93 8.64 -8.75
N TYR A 176 -11.76 8.06 -8.90
CA TYR A 176 -11.12 7.32 -7.82
C TYR A 176 -11.04 8.19 -6.55
N ALA A 177 -11.43 7.62 -5.41
CA ALA A 177 -11.22 8.21 -4.10
C ALA A 177 -10.76 7.10 -3.14
N TRP A 178 -9.80 7.41 -2.30
CA TRP A 178 -9.40 6.53 -1.21
C TRP A 178 -10.57 6.32 -0.25
N ASP A 179 -10.80 5.07 0.14
CA ASP A 179 -11.88 4.70 1.05
C ASP A 179 -11.46 4.94 2.51
N TYR A 180 -11.19 6.22 2.85
CA TYR A 180 -10.92 6.61 4.22
C TYR A 180 -12.15 6.40 5.10
N ASP A 181 -11.92 5.78 6.26
CA ASP A 181 -12.94 5.63 7.29
C ASP A 181 -12.29 5.67 8.68
N GLU A 182 -12.75 6.57 9.55
CA GLU A 182 -12.24 6.73 10.92
C GLU A 182 -12.58 5.56 11.86
N HIS A 183 -13.33 4.56 11.37
CA HIS A 183 -13.70 3.34 12.10
C HIS A 183 -12.88 2.12 11.65
N TYR A 184 -11.85 2.31 10.84
CA TYR A 184 -10.92 1.22 10.57
C TYR A 184 -10.14 0.86 11.81
N GLU A 185 -10.26 -0.40 12.21
CA GLU A 185 -9.56 -0.97 13.34
C GLU A 185 -8.85 -2.25 12.90
N ILE A 186 -7.79 -2.61 13.60
CA ILE A 186 -7.04 -3.84 13.39
C ILE A 186 -7.65 -4.96 14.22
N TYR A 187 -8.05 -6.03 13.57
CA TYR A 187 -8.62 -7.22 14.18
C TYR A 187 -7.72 -8.42 14.00
N GLN A 188 -7.71 -9.27 15.03
CA GLN A 188 -7.18 -10.61 14.97
C GLN A 188 -8.33 -11.61 14.98
N ALA A 189 -8.22 -12.69 14.21
CA ALA A 189 -9.17 -13.78 14.21
C ALA A 189 -8.46 -15.12 14.00
N ASN A 190 -9.14 -16.24 14.26
CA ASN A 190 -8.68 -17.56 13.80
C ASN A 190 -8.76 -17.64 12.27
N THR A 191 -8.01 -18.55 11.65
CA THR A 191 -8.06 -18.76 10.19
C THR A 191 -9.39 -19.30 9.68
N ASP A 192 -10.30 -19.73 10.57
CA ASP A 192 -11.70 -20.07 10.26
C ASP A 192 -12.68 -18.88 10.39
N GLY A 193 -12.15 -17.68 10.74
CA GLY A 193 -12.93 -16.45 10.95
C GLY A 193 -13.55 -16.31 12.34
N GLY A 194 -13.36 -17.29 13.24
CA GLY A 194 -13.82 -17.23 14.63
C GLY A 194 -12.85 -16.46 15.55
N GLY A 195 -13.27 -16.24 16.79
CA GLY A 195 -12.39 -15.68 17.81
C GLY A 195 -11.94 -14.23 17.57
N LEU A 196 -12.77 -13.42 16.93
CA LEU A 196 -12.49 -12.05 16.53
C LEU A 196 -12.19 -11.16 17.73
N VAL A 197 -11.05 -10.45 17.69
CA VAL A 197 -10.59 -9.51 18.73
C VAL A 197 -10.15 -8.21 18.07
N ASN A 198 -10.66 -7.06 18.55
CA ASN A 198 -10.17 -5.74 18.17
C ASN A 198 -8.86 -5.46 18.94
N LEU A 199 -7.75 -5.23 18.22
CA LEU A 199 -6.43 -4.97 18.81
C LEU A 199 -6.11 -3.48 18.94
N SER A 200 -6.55 -2.65 18.00
CA SER A 200 -6.18 -1.22 17.97
C SER A 200 -7.08 -0.35 18.84
N ASN A 201 -8.37 -0.61 18.86
CA ASN A 201 -9.41 0.02 19.67
C ASN A 201 -9.19 1.52 19.91
N ALA A 202 -8.98 2.28 18.86
CA ALA A 202 -8.74 3.71 18.91
C ALA A 202 -9.45 4.40 17.73
N ARG A 203 -9.95 5.61 17.96
CA ARG A 203 -10.53 6.40 16.87
C ARG A 203 -9.45 6.82 15.89
N GLY A 204 -9.72 6.64 14.62
CA GLY A 204 -8.85 6.98 13.52
C GLY A 204 -8.79 5.83 12.51
N TYR A 205 -8.05 6.03 11.43
CA TYR A 205 -7.75 4.98 10.49
C TYR A 205 -6.59 4.14 11.02
N ASP A 206 -6.86 2.95 11.51
CA ASP A 206 -5.85 1.97 11.93
C ASP A 206 -5.84 0.82 10.92
N ALA A 207 -4.82 0.75 10.08
CA ALA A 207 -4.75 -0.25 9.01
C ALA A 207 -3.32 -0.58 8.57
N GLU A 208 -3.21 -1.38 7.50
CA GLU A 208 -1.94 -1.78 6.88
C GLU A 208 -1.02 -2.52 7.86
N GLY A 209 -1.65 -3.35 8.72
CA GLY A 209 -0.96 -4.09 9.76
C GLY A 209 -0.24 -5.33 9.25
N SER A 210 1.00 -5.56 9.71
CA SER A 210 1.74 -6.80 9.48
C SER A 210 2.47 -7.26 10.75
N TYR A 211 2.63 -8.59 10.92
CA TYR A 211 3.42 -9.15 12.01
C TYR A 211 4.92 -9.11 11.71
N SER A 212 5.72 -8.98 12.76
CA SER A 212 7.13 -9.38 12.73
C SER A 212 7.26 -10.87 12.44
N SER A 213 8.41 -11.33 11.93
CA SER A 213 8.63 -12.74 11.55
C SER A 213 8.55 -13.72 12.73
N ASP A 214 8.72 -13.24 13.97
CA ASP A 214 8.53 -14.00 15.20
C ASP A 214 7.08 -13.93 15.75
N GLY A 215 6.22 -13.10 15.15
CA GLY A 215 4.82 -12.93 15.54
C GLY A 215 4.60 -12.20 16.86
N GLN A 216 5.61 -11.52 17.41
CA GLN A 216 5.49 -10.86 18.71
C GLN A 216 5.05 -9.40 18.61
N THR A 217 5.26 -8.78 17.46
CA THR A 217 5.01 -7.35 17.23
C THR A 217 4.18 -7.16 15.96
N ILE A 218 3.29 -6.17 15.98
CA ILE A 218 2.54 -5.70 14.83
C ILE A 218 3.02 -4.29 14.52
N ILE A 219 3.34 -4.03 13.24
CA ILE A 219 3.54 -2.69 12.71
C ILE A 219 2.32 -2.29 11.88
N PHE A 220 1.89 -1.03 11.94
CA PHE A 220 0.70 -0.55 11.24
C PHE A 220 0.76 0.95 11.00
N ALA A 221 -0.09 1.45 10.10
CA ALA A 221 -0.30 2.86 9.84
C ALA A 221 -1.53 3.38 10.60
N SER A 222 -1.42 4.61 11.14
CA SER A 222 -2.52 5.23 11.88
C SER A 222 -2.45 6.75 11.89
N ASN A 223 -3.62 7.40 11.85
CA ASN A 223 -3.75 8.83 12.12
C ASN A 223 -4.39 9.13 13.49
N ARG A 224 -4.35 8.16 14.42
CA ARG A 224 -4.94 8.27 15.78
C ARG A 224 -4.49 9.50 16.56
N GLU A 225 -3.25 9.97 16.32
CA GLU A 225 -2.71 11.15 16.99
C GLU A 225 -3.54 12.40 16.70
N ALA A 226 -4.05 12.53 15.47
CA ALA A 226 -4.91 13.64 15.09
C ALA A 226 -6.26 13.67 15.84
N TYR A 227 -6.71 12.52 16.34
CA TYR A 227 -7.92 12.42 17.18
C TYR A 227 -7.64 12.54 18.67
N ASN A 228 -6.40 12.26 19.11
CA ASN A 228 -6.03 12.20 20.53
C ASN A 228 -5.56 13.54 21.11
N ARG A 229 -5.32 14.56 20.28
CA ARG A 229 -4.90 15.90 20.72
C ARG A 229 -5.70 17.01 20.03
N PRO A 230 -5.76 18.22 20.61
CA PRO A 230 -6.27 19.38 19.90
C PRO A 230 -5.38 19.70 18.68
N LEU A 231 -5.97 19.82 17.50
CA LEU A 231 -5.30 20.32 16.32
C LEU A 231 -5.30 21.85 16.32
N SER A 232 -4.21 22.47 15.88
CA SER A 232 -4.18 23.89 15.55
C SER A 232 -5.14 24.20 14.38
N GLN A 233 -5.49 25.46 14.19
CA GLN A 233 -6.37 25.85 13.08
C GLN A 233 -5.81 25.48 11.69
N ALA A 234 -4.48 25.48 11.54
CA ALA A 234 -3.82 25.06 10.30
C ALA A 234 -3.91 23.54 10.10
N GLU A 235 -3.60 22.77 11.14
CA GLU A 235 -3.71 21.29 11.11
C GLU A 235 -5.15 20.83 10.88
N GLN A 236 -6.14 21.52 11.50
CA GLN A 236 -7.55 21.19 11.29
C GLN A 236 -7.97 21.34 9.83
N ARG A 237 -7.49 22.39 9.15
CA ARG A 237 -7.74 22.55 7.71
C ARG A 237 -7.10 21.44 6.88
N LEU A 238 -5.85 21.08 7.18
CA LEU A 238 -5.16 19.96 6.51
C LEU A 238 -5.92 18.65 6.73
N PHE A 239 -6.36 18.38 7.96
CA PHE A 239 -7.13 17.19 8.29
C PHE A 239 -8.50 17.14 7.60
N GLU A 240 -9.19 18.29 7.47
CA GLU A 240 -10.45 18.40 6.74
C GLU A 240 -10.27 18.25 5.22
N ASP A 241 -9.13 18.70 4.69
CA ASP A 241 -8.78 18.53 3.27
C ASP A 241 -8.35 17.09 2.96
N ASP A 242 -7.49 16.51 3.81
CA ASP A 242 -6.99 15.15 3.67
C ASP A 242 -6.53 14.59 5.03
N ALA A 243 -7.32 13.70 5.61
CA ALA A 243 -7.01 13.08 6.90
C ALA A 243 -5.78 12.16 6.85
N SER A 244 -5.38 11.68 5.67
CA SER A 244 -4.19 10.84 5.49
C SER A 244 -2.87 11.59 5.71
N TYR A 245 -2.89 12.91 5.64
CA TYR A 245 -1.73 13.76 5.95
C TYR A 245 -1.13 13.49 7.34
N PHE A 246 -1.92 12.93 8.26
CA PHE A 246 -1.53 12.63 9.64
C PHE A 246 -1.27 11.14 9.88
N MET A 247 -1.11 10.37 8.82
CA MET A 247 -0.77 8.94 8.93
C MET A 247 0.70 8.75 9.26
N ASP A 248 0.94 8.10 10.38
CA ASP A 248 2.27 7.69 10.84
C ASP A 248 2.32 6.19 11.11
N LEU A 249 3.52 5.65 11.25
CA LEU A 249 3.75 4.25 11.60
C LEU A 249 3.76 4.06 13.11
N TYR A 250 3.14 2.98 13.55
CA TYR A 250 3.05 2.57 14.94
C TYR A 250 3.46 1.11 15.09
N LEU A 251 3.96 0.78 16.27
CA LEU A 251 4.13 -0.60 16.73
C LEU A 251 3.20 -0.89 17.89
N MET A 252 2.76 -2.14 17.99
CA MET A 252 2.10 -2.70 19.17
C MET A 252 2.54 -4.15 19.39
N ASP A 253 2.39 -4.65 20.58
CA ASP A 253 2.55 -6.08 20.87
C ASP A 253 1.46 -6.89 20.11
N ALA A 254 1.69 -8.17 19.89
CA ALA A 254 0.75 -9.02 19.15
C ALA A 254 -0.64 -9.15 19.81
N ASP A 255 -0.76 -8.80 21.09
CA ASP A 255 -2.02 -8.75 21.84
C ASP A 255 -2.70 -7.36 21.83
N GLY A 256 -2.17 -6.39 21.09
CA GLY A 256 -2.65 -5.01 21.01
C GLY A 256 -2.08 -4.08 22.09
N GLY A 257 -1.24 -4.58 23.01
CA GLY A 257 -0.61 -3.78 24.06
C GLY A 257 0.56 -2.92 23.59
N ASN A 258 1.03 -2.04 24.46
CA ASN A 258 2.27 -1.25 24.30
C ASN A 258 2.38 -0.46 22.99
N VAL A 259 1.29 0.15 22.54
CA VAL A 259 1.25 0.95 21.32
C VAL A 259 2.24 2.11 21.39
N ARG A 260 3.12 2.24 20.40
CA ARG A 260 4.09 3.34 20.29
C ARG A 260 4.26 3.82 18.87
N GLN A 261 4.36 5.13 18.69
CA GLN A 261 4.60 5.78 17.41
C GLN A 261 6.07 5.64 16.99
N LEU A 262 6.32 5.33 15.72
CA LEU A 262 7.68 5.23 15.14
C LEU A 262 8.04 6.42 14.26
N THR A 263 7.08 6.96 13.51
CA THR A 263 7.32 8.11 12.63
C THR A 263 6.44 9.27 13.05
N GLN A 264 6.90 10.49 12.73
CA GLN A 264 6.15 11.71 12.90
C GLN A 264 6.58 12.66 11.77
N SER A 265 5.95 12.50 10.63
CA SER A 265 6.34 13.22 9.41
C SER A 265 5.11 13.83 8.74
N PRO A 266 5.22 15.05 8.16
CA PRO A 266 4.18 15.54 7.30
C PRO A 266 3.97 14.62 6.09
N GLY A 267 2.73 14.29 5.79
CA GLY A 267 2.37 13.36 4.72
C GLY A 267 2.04 11.98 5.25
N TYR A 268 1.77 11.04 4.33
CA TYR A 268 1.29 9.72 4.67
C TYR A 268 2.43 8.69 4.70
N ASP A 269 2.76 8.19 5.89
CA ASP A 269 3.59 7.01 6.09
C ASP A 269 2.70 5.77 6.16
N GLY A 270 2.92 4.77 5.29
CA GLY A 270 2.09 3.56 5.31
C GLY A 270 2.67 2.37 4.55
N GLY A 271 1.95 1.23 4.60
CA GLY A 271 2.35 -0.05 4.02
C GLY A 271 3.66 -0.58 4.58
N PRO A 272 3.82 -0.65 5.92
CA PRO A 272 5.06 -1.06 6.53
C PRO A 272 5.20 -2.58 6.61
N PHE A 273 6.43 -3.07 6.37
CA PHE A 273 6.79 -4.48 6.54
C PHE A 273 8.15 -4.62 7.22
N PHE A 274 8.27 -5.63 8.09
CA PHE A 274 9.56 -6.02 8.64
C PHE A 274 10.41 -6.77 7.61
N SER A 275 11.73 -6.63 7.72
CA SER A 275 12.67 -7.58 7.10
C SER A 275 12.55 -8.96 7.76
N ALA A 276 13.00 -10.00 7.06
CA ALA A 276 12.90 -11.38 7.54
C ALA A 276 13.61 -11.61 8.90
N ASP A 277 14.65 -10.85 9.19
CA ASP A 277 15.41 -10.88 10.45
C ASP A 277 14.86 -9.91 11.53
N ASN A 278 13.76 -9.21 11.27
CA ASN A 278 13.14 -8.20 12.12
C ASN A 278 14.05 -7.00 12.48
N GLN A 279 15.15 -6.77 11.74
CA GLN A 279 16.05 -5.66 12.05
C GLN A 279 15.67 -4.36 11.36
N GLN A 280 14.96 -4.45 10.25
CA GLN A 280 14.57 -3.30 9.43
C GLN A 280 13.07 -3.29 9.16
N ILE A 281 12.59 -2.11 8.82
CA ILE A 281 11.24 -1.82 8.35
C ILE A 281 11.36 -1.12 7.00
N VAL A 282 10.56 -1.51 6.02
CA VAL A 282 10.34 -0.80 4.77
C VAL A 282 8.93 -0.24 4.74
N TRP A 283 8.75 0.95 4.18
CA TRP A 283 7.43 1.57 4.00
C TRP A 283 7.44 2.56 2.83
N ARG A 284 6.27 3.06 2.46
CA ARG A 284 6.15 4.22 1.58
C ARG A 284 5.86 5.49 2.38
N ARG A 285 6.43 6.61 1.95
CA ARG A 285 6.13 7.94 2.47
C ARG A 285 5.67 8.84 1.33
N PHE A 286 4.46 9.39 1.46
CA PHE A 286 3.99 10.45 0.58
C PHE A 286 4.63 11.77 0.94
N ASN A 287 4.93 12.58 -0.07
CA ASN A 287 5.26 13.98 0.15
C ASN A 287 4.05 14.74 0.73
N PRO A 288 4.28 15.85 1.46
CA PRO A 288 3.21 16.61 2.10
C PRO A 288 2.15 17.15 1.14
N ASP A 289 2.46 17.28 -0.14
CA ASP A 289 1.51 17.70 -1.18
C ASP A 289 0.69 16.52 -1.76
N GLY A 290 0.97 15.28 -1.32
CA GLY A 290 0.26 14.07 -1.74
C GLY A 290 0.47 13.65 -3.20
N ASN A 291 1.34 14.31 -3.94
CA ASN A 291 1.50 14.08 -5.38
C ASN A 291 2.52 12.99 -5.72
N SER A 292 3.41 12.66 -4.80
CA SER A 292 4.44 11.64 -4.98
C SER A 292 4.66 10.84 -3.69
N ALA A 293 5.17 9.64 -3.83
CA ALA A 293 5.53 8.78 -2.72
C ALA A 293 6.82 8.04 -3.03
N GLU A 294 7.65 7.88 -2.02
CA GLU A 294 8.94 7.21 -2.15
C GLU A 294 9.08 6.07 -1.16
N ILE A 295 9.95 5.11 -1.47
CA ILE A 295 10.25 3.97 -0.61
C ILE A 295 11.32 4.38 0.40
N TRP A 296 11.07 4.05 1.65
CA TRP A 296 11.95 4.33 2.78
C TRP A 296 12.24 3.07 3.57
N THR A 297 13.39 3.06 4.25
CA THR A 297 13.77 2.04 5.23
C THR A 297 14.22 2.69 6.53
N MET A 298 14.09 1.95 7.64
CA MET A 298 14.60 2.31 8.95
C MET A 298 14.97 1.06 9.75
N ASN A 299 15.70 1.23 10.84
CA ASN A 299 15.82 0.19 11.86
C ASN A 299 14.45 -0.10 12.51
N ALA A 300 14.25 -1.31 13.03
CA ALA A 300 12.99 -1.70 13.70
C ALA A 300 12.65 -0.85 14.93
N ASP A 301 13.60 -0.11 15.48
CA ASP A 301 13.39 0.83 16.59
C ASP A 301 12.97 2.25 16.14
N GLY A 302 12.89 2.51 14.83
CA GLY A 302 12.53 3.80 14.23
C GLY A 302 13.73 4.69 13.88
N THR A 303 14.95 4.27 14.20
CA THR A 303 16.18 5.02 13.90
C THR A 303 16.69 4.79 12.47
N ASN A 304 17.62 5.60 12.00
CA ASN A 304 18.29 5.47 10.70
C ASN A 304 17.32 5.46 9.50
N GLN A 305 16.32 6.34 9.52
CA GLN A 305 15.41 6.49 8.38
C GLN A 305 16.19 6.91 7.12
N ARG A 306 15.95 6.18 6.04
CA ARG A 306 16.61 6.39 4.74
C ARG A 306 15.60 6.29 3.61
N GLN A 307 15.63 7.26 2.70
CA GLN A 307 14.91 7.21 1.43
C GLN A 307 15.71 6.35 0.44
N LEU A 308 15.05 5.41 -0.25
CA LEU A 308 15.65 4.52 -1.24
C LEU A 308 15.35 4.92 -2.68
N THR A 309 14.21 5.57 -2.93
CA THR A 309 13.81 6.00 -4.27
C THR A 309 13.61 7.52 -4.30
N ASP A 310 13.80 8.13 -5.46
CA ASP A 310 13.62 9.57 -5.71
C ASP A 310 13.08 9.76 -7.13
N SER A 311 11.88 9.23 -7.36
CA SER A 311 11.26 9.22 -8.68
C SER A 311 10.44 10.46 -8.97
N ALA A 312 10.08 11.23 -7.93
CA ALA A 312 9.08 12.30 -7.95
C ALA A 312 7.70 11.84 -8.48
N MET A 313 7.47 10.55 -8.45
CA MET A 313 6.23 9.87 -8.84
C MET A 313 5.72 9.04 -7.65
N VAL A 314 4.79 8.11 -7.87
CA VAL A 314 4.30 7.25 -6.80
C VAL A 314 5.04 5.92 -6.82
N SER A 315 5.86 5.67 -5.80
CA SER A 315 6.43 4.37 -5.47
C SER A 315 5.64 3.78 -4.30
N TRP A 316 5.16 2.52 -4.46
CA TRP A 316 4.10 1.93 -3.64
C TRP A 316 4.36 0.47 -3.30
N GLY A 317 3.80 -0.01 -2.15
CA GLY A 317 3.75 -1.42 -1.79
C GLY A 317 5.12 -2.11 -1.78
N PRO A 318 6.12 -1.57 -1.06
CA PRO A 318 7.44 -2.18 -0.99
C PRO A 318 7.41 -3.49 -0.19
N TYR A 319 8.25 -4.44 -0.57
CA TYR A 319 8.41 -5.69 0.16
C TYR A 319 9.86 -6.18 0.11
N PHE A 320 10.40 -6.63 1.24
CA PHE A 320 11.75 -7.21 1.27
C PHE A 320 11.78 -8.58 0.59
N HIS A 321 12.82 -8.84 -0.22
CA HIS A 321 13.16 -10.22 -0.52
C HIS A 321 13.67 -10.91 0.76
N PRO A 322 13.31 -12.19 1.02
CA PRO A 322 13.72 -12.87 2.26
C PRO A 322 15.23 -12.99 2.48
N SER A 323 16.05 -12.89 1.43
CA SER A 323 17.51 -12.83 1.55
C SER A 323 18.00 -11.55 2.26
N GLY A 324 17.21 -10.46 2.24
CA GLY A 324 17.60 -9.15 2.74
C GLY A 324 18.43 -8.30 1.76
N ASP A 325 18.70 -8.80 0.55
CA ASP A 325 19.58 -8.11 -0.40
C ASP A 325 18.88 -6.95 -1.11
N TYR A 326 17.58 -7.05 -1.39
CA TYR A 326 16.82 -6.05 -2.13
C TYR A 326 15.35 -5.99 -1.71
N ILE A 327 14.70 -4.94 -2.18
CA ILE A 327 13.28 -4.63 -2.01
C ILE A 327 12.64 -4.62 -3.39
N ILE A 328 11.43 -5.19 -3.50
CA ILE A 328 10.56 -5.04 -4.65
C ILE A 328 9.44 -4.05 -4.31
N TYR A 329 9.00 -3.27 -5.28
CA TYR A 329 7.95 -2.27 -5.10
C TYR A 329 7.27 -1.96 -6.43
N SER A 330 6.16 -1.25 -6.40
CA SER A 330 5.42 -0.79 -7.58
C SER A 330 5.70 0.68 -7.83
N SER A 331 5.78 1.11 -9.08
CA SER A 331 5.89 2.54 -9.41
C SER A 331 5.22 2.90 -10.72
N ASN A 332 4.63 4.11 -10.76
CA ASN A 332 4.04 4.69 -11.96
C ASN A 332 4.99 5.67 -12.68
N VAL A 333 6.28 5.49 -12.53
CA VAL A 333 7.31 6.33 -13.15
C VAL A 333 7.20 6.36 -14.71
N LEU A 334 6.60 5.34 -15.30
CA LEU A 334 6.38 5.21 -16.74
C LEU A 334 5.03 5.79 -17.22
N GLY A 335 4.21 6.31 -16.31
CA GLY A 335 2.91 6.93 -16.64
C GLY A 335 1.89 6.75 -15.53
N HIS A 336 1.05 7.75 -15.29
CA HIS A 336 0.14 7.79 -14.13
C HIS A 336 -0.79 6.57 -13.99
N ALA A 337 -1.20 5.94 -15.07
CA ALA A 337 -2.07 4.77 -15.07
C ALA A 337 -1.31 3.45 -15.29
N ASN A 338 0.01 3.50 -15.47
CA ASN A 338 0.86 2.35 -15.74
C ASN A 338 1.79 2.11 -14.55
N PHE A 339 1.36 1.25 -13.64
CA PHE A 339 2.20 0.79 -12.54
C PHE A 339 2.94 -0.48 -12.95
N GLU A 340 4.24 -0.45 -12.74
CA GLU A 340 5.12 -1.59 -12.96
C GLU A 340 5.86 -1.94 -11.68
N LEU A 341 6.31 -3.17 -11.58
CA LEU A 341 7.17 -3.62 -10.50
C LEU A 341 8.63 -3.24 -10.78
N PHE A 342 9.29 -2.76 -9.74
CA PHE A 342 10.71 -2.42 -9.73
C PHE A 342 11.39 -3.07 -8.54
N MET A 343 12.68 -3.31 -8.62
CA MET A 343 13.51 -3.73 -7.49
C MET A 343 14.68 -2.76 -7.29
N VAL A 344 15.09 -2.59 -6.04
CA VAL A 344 16.23 -1.77 -5.62
C VAL A 344 16.97 -2.47 -4.50
N ASP A 345 18.29 -2.32 -4.44
CA ASP A 345 19.05 -2.83 -3.30
C ASP A 345 18.66 -2.14 -1.99
N THR A 346 18.85 -2.81 -0.85
CA THR A 346 18.42 -2.31 0.47
C THR A 346 19.17 -1.07 0.93
N LEU A 347 20.25 -0.69 0.26
CA LEU A 347 21.03 0.52 0.53
C LEU A 347 20.67 1.67 -0.41
N GLY A 348 19.98 1.39 -1.53
CA GLY A 348 19.65 2.38 -2.56
C GLY A 348 20.90 2.88 -3.31
N GLU A 349 21.96 2.06 -3.40
CA GLU A 349 23.22 2.45 -4.02
C GLU A 349 23.21 2.29 -5.55
N HIS A 350 22.29 1.46 -6.07
CA HIS A 350 22.12 1.19 -7.48
C HIS A 350 20.79 1.74 -7.99
N ALA A 351 20.74 2.05 -9.28
CA ALA A 351 19.50 2.46 -9.92
C ALA A 351 18.47 1.33 -9.87
N PRO A 352 17.18 1.65 -9.66
CA PRO A 352 16.13 0.65 -9.69
C PRO A 352 16.06 -0.10 -11.01
N VAL A 353 15.77 -1.41 -10.94
CA VAL A 353 15.61 -2.28 -12.09
C VAL A 353 14.13 -2.59 -12.28
N ARG A 354 13.60 -2.36 -13.50
CA ARG A 354 12.23 -2.69 -13.87
C ARG A 354 12.06 -4.21 -13.97
N VAL A 355 11.00 -4.74 -13.35
CA VAL A 355 10.68 -6.18 -13.30
C VAL A 355 9.59 -6.55 -14.28
N THR A 356 8.46 -5.82 -14.29
CA THR A 356 7.32 -6.08 -15.18
C THR A 356 7.25 -5.08 -16.32
N ASN A 357 6.57 -5.47 -17.39
CA ASN A 357 6.43 -4.65 -18.58
C ASN A 357 5.10 -4.88 -19.32
N THR A 358 4.11 -5.35 -18.60
CA THR A 358 2.76 -5.56 -19.12
C THR A 358 1.97 -4.26 -19.01
N GLU A 359 1.34 -3.83 -20.09
CA GLU A 359 0.48 -2.65 -20.08
C GLU A 359 -0.64 -2.79 -19.04
N GLY A 360 -0.86 -1.74 -18.24
CA GLY A 360 -1.87 -1.73 -17.18
C GLY A 360 -1.27 -1.51 -15.78
N THR A 361 -1.68 -2.28 -14.81
CA THR A 361 -1.28 -2.12 -13.42
C THR A 361 -0.73 -3.43 -12.86
N ASP A 362 0.53 -3.41 -12.46
CA ASP A 362 1.19 -4.44 -11.65
C ASP A 362 1.60 -3.82 -10.32
N ILE A 363 0.98 -4.26 -9.20
CA ILE A 363 1.17 -3.64 -7.88
C ILE A 363 1.21 -4.67 -6.75
N LEU A 364 1.68 -4.22 -5.58
CA LEU A 364 1.68 -4.97 -4.32
C LEU A 364 2.39 -6.32 -4.44
N PRO A 365 3.65 -6.33 -4.89
CA PRO A 365 4.42 -7.56 -5.02
C PRO A 365 4.85 -8.08 -3.65
N VAL A 366 4.82 -9.41 -3.48
CA VAL A 366 5.28 -10.09 -2.27
C VAL A 366 6.04 -11.35 -2.63
N PHE A 367 7.05 -11.69 -1.87
CA PHE A 367 7.79 -12.94 -2.03
C PHE A 367 7.24 -14.06 -1.12
N SER A 368 7.35 -15.29 -1.58
CA SER A 368 7.22 -16.46 -0.71
C SER A 368 8.30 -16.43 0.38
N PRO A 369 8.12 -17.13 1.52
CA PRO A 369 9.12 -17.16 2.59
C PRO A 369 10.49 -17.69 2.16
N THR A 370 10.52 -18.53 1.12
CA THR A 370 11.75 -19.06 0.52
C THR A 370 12.37 -18.15 -0.53
N GLY A 371 11.64 -17.10 -0.96
CA GLY A 371 12.08 -16.17 -2.00
C GLY A 371 12.10 -16.76 -3.42
N ASP A 372 11.57 -17.97 -3.62
CA ASP A 372 11.54 -18.64 -4.92
C ASP A 372 10.26 -18.39 -5.72
N LYS A 373 9.27 -17.73 -5.11
CA LYS A 373 8.02 -17.31 -5.76
C LYS A 373 7.71 -15.86 -5.44
N MET A 374 7.00 -15.24 -6.36
CA MET A 374 6.44 -13.90 -6.20
C MET A 374 4.95 -13.91 -6.54
N ALA A 375 4.13 -13.24 -5.74
CA ALA A 375 2.75 -12.95 -6.05
C ALA A 375 2.55 -11.44 -6.13
N TRP A 376 1.64 -10.98 -6.98
CA TRP A 376 1.31 -9.56 -7.13
C TRP A 376 -0.10 -9.38 -7.67
N SER A 377 -0.65 -8.19 -7.52
CA SER A 377 -1.93 -7.79 -8.12
C SER A 377 -1.69 -7.25 -9.51
N SER A 378 -2.43 -7.74 -10.50
CA SER A 378 -2.25 -7.34 -11.89
C SER A 378 -3.58 -7.19 -12.63
N THR A 379 -3.64 -6.23 -13.56
CA THR A 379 -4.74 -6.05 -14.49
C THR A 379 -4.50 -6.71 -15.86
N ARG A 380 -3.52 -7.59 -15.97
CA ARG A 380 -3.20 -8.38 -17.19
C ARG A 380 -4.24 -9.44 -17.58
N THR A 381 -5.39 -9.43 -16.94
CA THR A 381 -6.55 -10.26 -17.28
C THR A 381 -7.21 -9.81 -18.59
N ALA A 382 -7.97 -10.71 -19.23
CA ALA A 382 -8.61 -10.41 -20.51
C ALA A 382 -9.63 -9.26 -20.47
N ASP A 383 -10.22 -9.01 -19.31
CA ASP A 383 -11.21 -7.95 -19.07
C ASP A 383 -10.64 -6.72 -18.34
N GLY A 384 -9.32 -6.73 -18.04
CA GLY A 384 -8.64 -5.66 -17.34
C GLY A 384 -8.98 -5.57 -15.85
N THR A 385 -9.66 -6.56 -15.26
CA THR A 385 -9.90 -6.59 -13.82
C THR A 385 -8.66 -7.01 -13.06
N SER A 386 -8.45 -6.44 -11.87
CA SER A 386 -7.36 -6.84 -11.00
C SER A 386 -7.56 -8.23 -10.45
N GLN A 387 -6.53 -9.05 -10.57
CA GLN A 387 -6.45 -10.37 -9.96
C GLN A 387 -5.04 -10.62 -9.43
N ILE A 388 -4.89 -11.59 -8.53
CA ILE A 388 -3.58 -12.01 -8.04
C ILE A 388 -2.95 -12.99 -9.03
N PHE A 389 -1.74 -12.67 -9.45
CA PHE A 389 -0.85 -13.50 -10.25
C PHE A 389 0.29 -14.05 -9.40
N MET A 390 0.88 -15.15 -9.83
CA MET A 390 2.05 -15.76 -9.21
C MET A 390 3.03 -16.23 -10.28
N ALA A 391 4.32 -16.17 -9.96
CA ALA A 391 5.40 -16.68 -10.78
C ALA A 391 6.49 -17.32 -9.93
N ASP A 392 7.29 -18.18 -10.52
CA ASP A 392 8.57 -18.58 -9.94
C ASP A 392 9.56 -17.42 -10.13
N TRP A 393 10.26 -17.05 -9.06
CA TRP A 393 11.19 -15.91 -9.04
C TRP A 393 12.63 -16.34 -9.29
N ASN A 394 13.30 -15.68 -10.23
CA ASN A 394 14.70 -15.92 -10.52
C ASN A 394 15.62 -15.01 -9.70
N HIS A 395 15.84 -15.37 -8.44
CA HIS A 395 16.67 -14.64 -7.49
C HIS A 395 18.10 -14.40 -7.99
N ALA A 396 18.73 -15.43 -8.60
CA ALA A 396 20.10 -15.29 -9.11
C ALA A 396 20.19 -14.22 -10.21
N ARG A 397 19.18 -14.14 -11.09
CA ARG A 397 19.12 -13.10 -12.11
C ARG A 397 18.85 -11.71 -11.51
N ALA A 398 18.04 -11.63 -10.47
CA ALA A 398 17.79 -10.37 -9.76
C ALA A 398 19.08 -9.79 -9.17
N LEU A 399 19.89 -10.62 -8.49
CA LEU A 399 21.19 -10.19 -7.95
C LEU A 399 22.16 -9.72 -9.05
N ASP A 400 22.27 -10.47 -10.15
CA ASP A 400 23.11 -10.09 -11.29
C ASP A 400 22.70 -8.71 -11.88
N LEU A 401 21.39 -8.46 -12.00
CA LEU A 401 20.88 -7.19 -12.52
C LEU A 401 21.10 -6.01 -11.54
N LEU A 402 21.11 -6.27 -10.24
CA LEU A 402 21.44 -5.29 -9.20
C LEU A 402 22.95 -5.11 -8.99
N GLY A 403 23.80 -5.87 -9.73
CA GLY A 403 25.24 -5.79 -9.62
C GLY A 403 25.83 -6.43 -8.35
N GLN A 404 25.13 -7.39 -7.76
CA GLN A 404 25.49 -8.11 -6.53
C GLN A 404 26.02 -9.52 -6.78
#